data_3aa6f9860b628a8c8814ebbb9112377e
#
_entry.id   3aa6f9860b628a8c8814ebbb9112377e
#
_cell.length_a   1.000
_cell.length_b   1.000
_cell.length_c   1.000
_cell.angle_alpha   90.00
_cell.angle_beta   90.00
_cell.angle_gamma   90.00
#
_symmetry.space_group_name_H-M   'P 1'
#
loop_
_entity.id
_entity.type
_entity.pdbx_description
1 polymer ?
#
loop_
_entity_poly.entity_id
_entity_poly.type
_entity_poly.pdbx_seq_one_letter_code
_entity_poly.pdbx_strand_id
1 'polypeptide(L)'
;ILTITGLGYLFSDNLKAKILKILLSFFIRPLIDKNFDFLMYQNVEDQKTFNNYSKYNGESLIIPTSGITVKELELKKEYRNSNLKVIMATRLINDKGIFEYLELANLMKDSDFEFYLAGDLDNGNPDSLSESQLNEIKNSNFINYLGHIDIKKELQNFDINIVMSKYEGSSRILLESLY
;
A
#
# COMPACT_ATOMS: atom_id res chain seq x y z
N ILE A 1 1.07 -9.48 23.37
CA ILE A 1 0.95 -8.31 22.48
C ILE A 1 0.48 -8.78 21.11
N LEU A 2 -0.51 -8.09 20.54
CA LEU A 2 -0.93 -8.26 19.14
C LEU A 2 -0.64 -6.98 18.37
N THR A 3 0.07 -7.08 17.25
CA THR A 3 0.35 -5.93 16.37
C THR A 3 -0.56 -5.97 15.14
N ILE A 4 -1.25 -4.87 14.88
CA ILE A 4 -2.12 -4.68 13.71
C ILE A 4 -1.46 -3.67 12.78
N THR A 5 -0.94 -4.17 11.66
CA THR A 5 -0.15 -3.39 10.69
C THR A 5 -0.98 -2.87 9.51
N GLY A 6 -2.30 -3.06 9.57
CA GLY A 6 -3.28 -2.65 8.59
C GLY A 6 -4.48 -3.59 8.61
N LEU A 7 -5.66 -3.06 8.30
CA LEU A 7 -6.90 -3.83 8.43
C LEU A 7 -7.19 -4.70 7.19
N GLY A 8 -6.55 -4.41 6.07
CA GLY A 8 -6.58 -5.23 4.86
C GLY A 8 -7.97 -5.57 4.33
N TYR A 9 -8.05 -6.65 3.55
CA TYR A 9 -9.26 -7.10 2.86
C TYR A 9 -10.50 -7.23 3.75
N LEU A 10 -10.35 -7.68 4.99
CA LEU A 10 -11.49 -7.89 5.90
C LEU A 10 -12.30 -6.59 6.15
N PHE A 11 -11.66 -5.43 6.04
CA PHE A 11 -12.27 -4.13 6.26
C PHE A 11 -12.56 -3.37 4.96
N SER A 12 -12.33 -4.01 3.79
CA SER A 12 -12.69 -3.45 2.49
C SER A 12 -14.21 -3.39 2.28
N ASP A 13 -14.63 -2.66 1.25
CA ASP A 13 -16.05 -2.53 0.87
C ASP A 13 -16.63 -3.76 0.18
N ASN A 14 -15.82 -4.79 -0.05
CA ASN A 14 -16.24 -6.02 -0.70
C ASN A 14 -17.34 -6.75 0.11
N LEU A 15 -18.40 -7.21 -0.57
CA LEU A 15 -19.53 -7.87 0.06
C LEU A 15 -19.13 -9.14 0.83
N LYS A 16 -18.19 -9.93 0.27
CA LYS A 16 -17.68 -11.15 0.92
C LYS A 16 -16.91 -10.80 2.20
N ALA A 17 -16.11 -9.73 2.17
CA ALA A 17 -15.39 -9.23 3.34
C ALA A 17 -16.36 -8.77 4.43
N LYS A 18 -17.43 -8.06 4.07
CA LYS A 18 -18.48 -7.63 5.02
C LYS A 18 -19.15 -8.82 5.70
N ILE A 19 -19.52 -9.87 4.96
CA ILE A 19 -20.11 -11.10 5.52
C ILE A 19 -19.11 -11.79 6.46
N LEU A 20 -17.86 -11.97 6.00
CA LEU A 20 -16.81 -12.62 6.79
C LEU A 20 -16.54 -11.84 8.09
N LYS A 21 -16.50 -10.51 8.01
CA LYS A 21 -16.31 -9.64 9.16
C LYS A 21 -17.41 -9.83 10.22
N ILE A 22 -18.69 -9.94 9.81
CA ILE A 22 -19.80 -10.20 10.73
C ILE A 22 -19.62 -11.56 11.40
N LEU A 23 -19.32 -12.61 10.64
CA LEU A 23 -19.12 -13.95 11.20
C LEU A 23 -17.96 -14.00 12.20
N LEU A 24 -16.85 -13.34 11.88
CA LEU A 24 -15.68 -13.30 12.77
C LEU A 24 -15.91 -12.43 14.02
N SER A 25 -16.82 -11.47 13.99
CA SER A 25 -17.06 -10.57 15.13
C SER A 25 -17.46 -11.30 16.42
N PHE A 26 -18.15 -12.44 16.29
CA PHE A 26 -18.56 -13.25 17.44
C PHE A 26 -17.38 -13.93 18.15
N PHE A 27 -16.28 -14.18 17.42
CA PHE A 27 -15.13 -14.92 17.93
C PHE A 27 -13.95 -14.01 18.27
N ILE A 28 -13.82 -12.86 17.59
CA ILE A 28 -12.60 -12.05 17.66
C ILE A 28 -12.41 -11.43 19.04
N ARG A 29 -13.47 -10.95 19.67
CA ARG A 29 -13.39 -10.34 21.01
C ARG A 29 -12.93 -11.33 22.07
N PRO A 30 -13.59 -12.48 22.30
CA PRO A 30 -13.13 -13.42 23.32
C PRO A 30 -11.73 -13.98 23.02
N LEU A 31 -11.37 -14.06 21.72
CA LEU A 31 -10.02 -14.48 21.32
C LEU A 31 -8.97 -13.45 21.75
N ILE A 32 -9.25 -12.16 21.57
CA ILE A 32 -8.35 -11.09 21.92
C ILE A 32 -8.25 -10.94 23.42
N ASP A 33 -9.37 -10.82 24.11
CA ASP A 33 -9.43 -10.62 25.57
C ASP A 33 -8.73 -11.77 26.33
N LYS A 34 -8.75 -12.99 25.79
CA LYS A 34 -8.11 -14.15 26.42
C LYS A 34 -6.61 -14.26 26.19
N ASN A 35 -6.11 -13.77 25.05
CA ASN A 35 -4.76 -14.08 24.59
C ASN A 35 -3.82 -12.85 24.52
N PHE A 36 -4.37 -11.63 24.59
CA PHE A 36 -3.58 -10.41 24.41
C PHE A 36 -3.92 -9.36 25.47
N ASP A 37 -2.91 -8.95 26.22
CA ASP A 37 -3.05 -7.88 27.22
C ASP A 37 -2.90 -6.50 26.58
N PHE A 38 -2.32 -6.43 25.37
CA PHE A 38 -1.94 -5.18 24.74
C PHE A 38 -2.02 -5.25 23.21
N LEU A 39 -2.60 -4.21 22.60
CA LEU A 39 -2.66 -4.04 21.14
C LEU A 39 -1.75 -2.91 20.65
N MET A 40 -1.08 -3.14 19.52
CA MET A 40 -0.28 -2.13 18.84
C MET A 40 -0.87 -1.86 17.45
N TYR A 41 -0.93 -0.57 17.07
CA TYR A 41 -1.43 -0.11 15.79
C TYR A 41 -0.40 0.78 15.10
N GLN A 42 -0.51 0.92 13.78
CA GLN A 42 0.33 1.84 13.02
C GLN A 42 -0.31 3.21 12.80
N ASN A 43 -1.63 3.31 12.94
CA ASN A 43 -2.34 4.58 12.83
C ASN A 43 -3.60 4.62 13.72
N VAL A 44 -4.10 5.83 13.94
CA VAL A 44 -5.27 6.11 14.78
C VAL A 44 -6.56 5.55 14.18
N GLU A 45 -6.67 5.54 12.86
CA GLU A 45 -7.88 5.11 12.16
C GLU A 45 -8.09 3.60 12.28
N ASP A 46 -7.02 2.82 12.06
CA ASP A 46 -7.03 1.38 12.28
C ASP A 46 -7.33 1.02 13.74
N GLN A 47 -6.75 1.76 14.69
CA GLN A 47 -7.05 1.60 16.11
C GLN A 47 -8.55 1.80 16.40
N LYS A 48 -9.13 2.90 15.96
CA LYS A 48 -10.56 3.19 16.16
C LYS A 48 -11.45 2.14 15.51
N THR A 49 -11.14 1.81 14.25
CA THR A 49 -11.93 0.87 13.46
C THR A 49 -11.90 -0.53 14.06
N PHE A 50 -10.71 -1.01 14.42
CA PHE A 50 -10.55 -2.35 14.98
C PHE A 50 -11.09 -2.45 16.40
N ASN A 51 -10.86 -1.47 17.27
CA ASN A 51 -11.41 -1.45 18.62
C ASN A 51 -12.94 -1.43 18.60
N ASN A 52 -13.56 -0.65 17.70
CA ASN A 52 -15.01 -0.66 17.54
C ASN A 52 -15.54 -2.02 17.06
N TYR A 53 -14.83 -2.66 16.14
CA TYR A 53 -15.20 -3.97 15.63
C TYR A 53 -15.05 -5.07 16.67
N SER A 54 -13.88 -5.14 17.32
CA SER A 54 -13.57 -6.17 18.32
C SER A 54 -14.20 -5.92 19.69
N LYS A 55 -14.72 -4.69 19.93
CA LYS A 55 -15.14 -4.20 21.25
C LYS A 55 -14.03 -4.27 22.30
N TYR A 56 -12.78 -4.19 21.85
CA TYR A 56 -11.62 -4.18 22.74
C TYR A 56 -11.54 -2.84 23.50
N ASN A 57 -11.41 -2.93 24.82
CA ASN A 57 -11.30 -1.78 25.72
C ASN A 57 -10.01 -1.80 26.57
N GLY A 58 -9.07 -2.70 26.24
CA GLY A 58 -7.78 -2.78 26.93
C GLY A 58 -6.78 -1.73 26.45
N GLU A 59 -5.57 -1.85 26.97
CA GLU A 59 -4.49 -0.92 26.63
C GLU A 59 -4.01 -1.09 25.19
N SER A 60 -3.76 0.02 24.52
CA SER A 60 -3.22 0.01 23.17
C SER A 60 -2.28 1.19 22.90
N LEU A 61 -1.32 0.99 21.99
CA LEU A 61 -0.32 1.98 21.59
C LEU A 61 -0.31 2.14 20.06
N ILE A 62 -0.05 3.35 19.61
CA ILE A 62 0.20 3.64 18.20
C ILE A 62 1.70 3.79 18.00
N ILE A 63 2.25 2.93 17.13
CA ILE A 63 3.61 3.05 16.62
C ILE A 63 3.49 3.29 15.11
N PRO A 64 3.69 4.54 14.64
CA PRO A 64 3.34 4.94 13.28
C PRO A 64 4.04 4.15 12.17
N THR A 65 5.18 3.53 12.47
CA THR A 65 5.95 2.77 11.49
C THR A 65 6.89 1.79 12.15
N SER A 66 7.24 0.72 11.43
CA SER A 66 8.34 -0.18 11.80
C SER A 66 9.74 0.40 11.49
N GLY A 67 9.78 1.60 10.89
CA GLY A 67 11.03 2.24 10.47
C GLY A 67 11.62 1.67 9.18
N ILE A 68 12.69 2.29 8.74
CA ILE A 68 13.48 1.89 7.58
C ILE A 68 14.96 1.85 7.96
N THR A 69 15.76 1.07 7.23
CA THR A 69 17.21 1.03 7.41
C THR A 69 17.87 1.98 6.42
N VAL A 70 18.22 3.16 6.90
CA VAL A 70 18.80 4.25 6.08
C VAL A 70 20.09 3.87 5.37
N LYS A 71 20.92 3.01 5.99
CA LYS A 71 22.22 2.58 5.41
C LYS A 71 22.09 1.86 4.06
N GLU A 72 20.91 1.38 3.73
CA GLU A 72 20.63 0.64 2.49
C GLU A 72 20.08 1.55 1.38
N LEU A 73 19.87 2.84 1.65
CA LEU A 73 19.34 3.79 0.69
C LEU A 73 20.48 4.58 0.05
N GLU A 74 20.47 4.64 -1.26
CA GLU A 74 21.39 5.47 -2.02
C GLU A 74 20.74 6.85 -2.26
N LEU A 75 21.45 7.92 -1.88
CA LEU A 75 20.97 9.28 -2.02
C LEU A 75 21.02 9.71 -3.50
N LYS A 76 19.96 10.34 -3.97
CA LYS A 76 19.95 10.99 -5.28
C LYS A 76 20.93 12.17 -5.29
N LYS A 77 21.85 12.17 -6.27
CA LYS A 77 22.90 13.19 -6.35
C LYS A 77 22.46 14.48 -7.05
N GLU A 78 21.50 14.40 -7.98
CA GLU A 78 21.06 15.54 -8.79
C GLU A 78 19.58 15.44 -9.14
N TYR A 79 18.88 16.58 -9.16
CA TYR A 79 17.52 16.67 -9.70
C TYR A 79 17.57 16.93 -11.20
N ARG A 80 16.64 16.33 -11.93
CA ARG A 80 16.48 16.57 -13.38
C ARG A 80 15.70 17.85 -13.62
N ASN A 81 16.11 18.62 -14.63
CA ASN A 81 15.42 19.85 -15.02
C ASN A 81 14.31 19.63 -16.07
N SER A 82 14.20 18.40 -16.61
CA SER A 82 13.22 18.02 -17.64
C SER A 82 12.93 16.53 -17.58
N ASN A 83 11.79 16.12 -18.09
CA ASN A 83 11.33 14.73 -18.13
C ASN A 83 11.38 14.07 -16.74
N LEU A 84 10.59 14.60 -15.81
CA LEU A 84 10.51 14.09 -14.45
C LEU A 84 9.93 12.68 -14.45
N LYS A 85 10.62 11.76 -13.81
CA LYS A 85 10.21 10.36 -13.68
C LYS A 85 9.36 10.15 -12.43
N VAL A 86 8.13 9.73 -12.65
CA VAL A 86 7.14 9.46 -11.60
C VAL A 86 6.99 7.95 -11.45
N ILE A 87 7.18 7.43 -10.25
CA ILE A 87 7.00 6.00 -9.98
C ILE A 87 5.87 5.74 -8.98
N MET A 88 5.11 4.69 -9.24
CA MET A 88 4.29 4.01 -8.26
C MET A 88 4.80 2.58 -8.13
N ALA A 89 5.26 2.17 -6.94
CA ALA A 89 5.74 0.82 -6.70
C ALA A 89 4.90 0.16 -5.61
N THR A 90 4.14 -0.87 -5.99
CA THR A 90 3.19 -1.54 -5.09
C THR A 90 2.79 -2.91 -5.63
N ARG A 91 2.18 -3.76 -4.79
CA ARG A 91 1.48 -4.95 -5.28
C ARG A 91 0.31 -4.54 -6.18
N LEU A 92 0.09 -5.27 -7.27
CA LEU A 92 -0.97 -4.95 -8.22
C LEU A 92 -2.33 -5.46 -7.71
N ILE A 93 -2.88 -4.75 -6.73
CA ILE A 93 -4.22 -4.97 -6.15
C ILE A 93 -5.05 -3.68 -6.23
N ASN A 94 -6.39 -3.81 -6.33
CA ASN A 94 -7.29 -2.66 -6.55
C ASN A 94 -7.20 -1.59 -5.47
N ASP A 95 -7.06 -2.00 -4.19
CA ASP A 95 -6.99 -1.08 -3.06
C ASP A 95 -5.74 -0.17 -3.05
N LYS A 96 -4.77 -0.42 -3.95
CA LYS A 96 -3.57 0.39 -4.10
C LYS A 96 -3.72 1.60 -5.01
N GLY A 97 -4.89 1.79 -5.64
CA GLY A 97 -5.16 2.96 -6.48
C GLY A 97 -4.45 2.93 -7.83
N ILE A 98 -4.25 1.71 -8.40
CA ILE A 98 -3.54 1.53 -9.67
C ILE A 98 -4.30 2.20 -10.81
N PHE A 99 -5.63 2.05 -10.85
CA PHE A 99 -6.44 2.63 -11.92
C PHE A 99 -6.44 4.16 -11.87
N GLU A 100 -6.47 4.74 -10.68
CA GLU A 100 -6.36 6.18 -10.46
C GLU A 100 -4.98 6.70 -10.91
N TYR A 101 -3.92 5.92 -10.68
CA TYR A 101 -2.58 6.24 -11.17
C TYR A 101 -2.47 6.14 -12.70
N LEU A 102 -3.09 5.13 -13.32
CA LEU A 102 -3.15 4.99 -14.77
C LEU A 102 -3.95 6.14 -15.41
N GLU A 103 -5.05 6.55 -14.79
CA GLU A 103 -5.83 7.71 -15.25
C GLU A 103 -4.98 9.00 -15.19
N LEU A 104 -4.28 9.23 -14.08
CA LEU A 104 -3.35 10.36 -13.96
C LEU A 104 -2.28 10.34 -15.05
N ALA A 105 -1.65 9.19 -15.29
CA ALA A 105 -0.62 9.04 -16.31
C ALA A 105 -1.16 9.32 -17.72
N ASN A 106 -2.37 8.84 -18.02
CA ASN A 106 -3.02 9.10 -19.32
C ASN A 106 -3.40 10.58 -19.49
N LEU A 107 -3.88 11.25 -18.43
CA LEU A 107 -4.19 12.69 -18.47
C LEU A 107 -2.94 13.55 -18.70
N MET A 108 -1.80 13.08 -18.23
CA MET A 108 -0.53 13.80 -18.31
C MET A 108 0.42 13.27 -19.40
N LYS A 109 -0.04 12.41 -20.31
CA LYS A 109 0.80 11.76 -21.34
C LYS A 109 1.54 12.71 -22.28
N ASP A 110 1.00 13.91 -22.49
CA ASP A 110 1.59 14.95 -23.37
C ASP A 110 2.38 16.01 -22.58
N SER A 111 2.71 15.73 -21.32
CA SER A 111 3.52 16.59 -20.44
C SER A 111 4.96 16.11 -20.34
N ASP A 112 5.80 16.85 -19.61
CA ASP A 112 7.21 16.50 -19.35
C ASP A 112 7.37 15.45 -18.23
N PHE A 113 6.33 14.62 -17.98
CA PHE A 113 6.39 13.53 -17.02
C PHE A 113 6.44 12.17 -17.70
N GLU A 114 7.31 11.31 -17.19
CA GLU A 114 7.36 9.90 -17.56
C GLU A 114 6.85 9.05 -16.41
N PHE A 115 5.77 8.29 -16.63
CA PHE A 115 5.13 7.48 -15.60
C PHE A 115 5.62 6.03 -15.63
N TYR A 116 5.91 5.50 -14.45
CA TYR A 116 6.41 4.15 -14.23
C TYR A 116 5.58 3.41 -13.17
N LEU A 117 5.23 2.16 -13.44
CA LEU A 117 4.56 1.27 -12.50
C LEU A 117 5.43 0.05 -12.24
N ALA A 118 5.71 -0.23 -10.97
CA ALA A 118 6.47 -1.40 -10.53
C ALA A 118 5.66 -2.27 -9.56
N GLY A 119 5.76 -3.58 -9.71
CA GLY A 119 5.14 -4.58 -8.85
C GLY A 119 4.58 -5.76 -9.60
N ASP A 120 4.16 -6.78 -8.87
CA ASP A 120 3.59 -8.01 -9.41
C ASP A 120 2.14 -8.21 -9.00
N LEU A 121 1.44 -9.09 -9.73
CA LEU A 121 0.16 -9.63 -9.30
C LEU A 121 0.32 -10.34 -7.94
N ASP A 122 -0.64 -10.16 -7.07
CA ASP A 122 -0.67 -10.81 -5.75
C ASP A 122 -1.50 -12.09 -5.83
N ASN A 123 -0.89 -13.14 -6.40
CA ASN A 123 -1.55 -14.42 -6.63
C ASN A 123 -2.15 -14.98 -5.34
N GLY A 124 -3.44 -15.32 -5.39
CA GLY A 124 -4.22 -15.79 -4.24
C GLY A 124 -4.93 -14.67 -3.46
N ASN A 125 -4.64 -13.42 -3.73
CA ASN A 125 -5.39 -12.29 -3.20
C ASN A 125 -6.64 -12.04 -4.07
N PRO A 126 -7.86 -12.08 -3.52
CA PRO A 126 -9.09 -11.87 -4.29
C PRO A 126 -9.22 -10.45 -4.86
N ASP A 127 -8.39 -9.51 -4.40
CA ASP A 127 -8.37 -8.13 -4.85
C ASP A 127 -7.23 -7.85 -5.87
N SER A 128 -6.46 -8.88 -6.23
CA SER A 128 -5.40 -8.77 -7.25
C SER A 128 -5.98 -8.40 -8.61
N LEU A 129 -5.22 -7.61 -9.38
CA LEU A 129 -5.51 -7.42 -10.79
C LEU A 129 -5.46 -8.77 -11.51
N SER A 130 -6.24 -8.88 -12.59
CA SER A 130 -6.19 -10.03 -13.49
C SER A 130 -5.02 -9.93 -14.48
N GLU A 131 -4.63 -11.06 -15.06
CA GLU A 131 -3.65 -11.11 -16.16
C GLU A 131 -4.08 -10.26 -17.37
N SER A 132 -5.37 -10.18 -17.65
CA SER A 132 -5.90 -9.32 -18.73
C SER A 132 -5.62 -7.86 -18.47
N GLN A 133 -5.90 -7.39 -17.25
CA GLN A 133 -5.64 -6.00 -16.84
C GLN A 133 -4.14 -5.69 -16.85
N LEU A 134 -3.30 -6.62 -16.40
CA LEU A 134 -1.85 -6.47 -16.50
C LEU A 134 -1.37 -6.35 -17.95
N ASN A 135 -1.94 -7.14 -18.86
CA ASN A 135 -1.59 -7.06 -20.28
C ASN A 135 -2.05 -5.73 -20.91
N GLU A 136 -3.19 -5.18 -20.50
CA GLU A 136 -3.62 -3.84 -20.92
C GLU A 136 -2.63 -2.76 -20.44
N ILE A 137 -2.15 -2.84 -19.19
CA ILE A 137 -1.12 -1.95 -18.66
C ILE A 137 0.17 -2.04 -19.48
N LYS A 138 0.66 -3.25 -19.75
CA LYS A 138 1.88 -3.48 -20.54
C LYS A 138 1.81 -2.92 -21.96
N ASN A 139 0.63 -2.92 -22.55
CA ASN A 139 0.39 -2.45 -23.92
C ASN A 139 0.04 -0.95 -24.00
N SER A 140 -0.12 -0.27 -22.87
CA SER A 140 -0.40 1.17 -22.87
C SER A 140 0.83 1.98 -23.28
N ASN A 141 0.63 3.15 -23.90
CA ASN A 141 1.71 4.02 -24.37
C ASN A 141 2.01 5.19 -23.43
N PHE A 142 1.33 5.26 -22.27
CA PHE A 142 1.44 6.35 -21.31
C PHE A 142 2.04 5.91 -19.97
N ILE A 143 2.40 4.62 -19.83
CA ILE A 143 3.04 4.09 -18.63
C ILE A 143 4.11 3.06 -18.97
N ASN A 144 5.22 3.10 -18.26
CA ASN A 144 6.31 2.14 -18.35
C ASN A 144 6.16 1.10 -17.24
N TYR A 145 5.72 -0.10 -17.57
CA TYR A 145 5.63 -1.18 -16.59
C TYR A 145 6.97 -1.88 -16.40
N LEU A 146 7.46 -1.93 -15.17
CA LEU A 146 8.79 -2.45 -14.83
C LEU A 146 8.76 -3.88 -14.27
N GLY A 147 7.57 -4.43 -13.94
CA GLY A 147 7.51 -5.68 -13.19
C GLY A 147 8.05 -5.54 -11.76
N HIS A 148 8.59 -6.64 -11.23
CA HIS A 148 9.22 -6.62 -9.92
C HIS A 148 10.61 -6.00 -9.99
N ILE A 149 10.87 -5.02 -9.14
CA ILE A 149 12.18 -4.37 -9.02
C ILE A 149 12.63 -4.30 -7.56
N ASP A 150 13.93 -4.20 -7.33
CA ASP A 150 14.47 -3.85 -6.02
C ASP A 150 14.34 -2.32 -5.81
N ILE A 151 13.18 -1.91 -5.29
CA ILE A 151 12.83 -0.50 -5.19
C ILE A 151 13.86 0.32 -4.40
N LYS A 152 14.52 -0.26 -3.40
CA LYS A 152 15.54 0.44 -2.61
C LYS A 152 16.72 0.92 -3.45
N LYS A 153 17.11 0.13 -4.45
CA LYS A 153 18.21 0.48 -5.37
C LYS A 153 17.75 1.41 -6.49
N GLU A 154 16.48 1.27 -6.88
CA GLU A 154 15.96 1.97 -8.05
C GLU A 154 15.35 3.34 -7.74
N LEU A 155 14.95 3.63 -6.48
CA LEU A 155 14.31 4.91 -6.11
C LEU A 155 15.10 6.13 -6.54
N GLN A 156 16.41 6.09 -6.47
CA GLN A 156 17.28 7.19 -6.91
C GLN A 156 17.13 7.56 -8.40
N ASN A 157 16.59 6.66 -9.22
CA ASN A 157 16.37 6.87 -10.66
C ASN A 157 15.06 7.63 -10.95
N PHE A 158 14.25 7.88 -9.94
CA PHE A 158 12.96 8.55 -10.05
C PHE A 158 12.96 9.89 -9.30
N ASP A 159 12.12 10.82 -9.74
CA ASP A 159 12.03 12.17 -9.19
C ASP A 159 10.86 12.31 -8.22
N ILE A 160 9.78 11.55 -8.47
CA ILE A 160 8.53 11.60 -7.69
C ILE A 160 8.08 10.17 -7.43
N ASN A 161 7.80 9.87 -6.16
CA ASN A 161 7.10 8.63 -5.77
C ASN A 161 5.65 8.95 -5.39
N ILE A 162 4.70 8.21 -5.96
CA ILE A 162 3.27 8.38 -5.70
C ILE A 162 2.72 7.14 -4.99
N VAL A 163 1.94 7.37 -3.94
CA VAL A 163 1.18 6.34 -3.21
C VAL A 163 -0.28 6.75 -3.20
N MET A 164 -1.16 5.94 -3.83
CA MET A 164 -2.61 6.20 -3.97
C MET A 164 -3.47 5.19 -3.21
N SER A 165 -2.88 4.45 -2.27
CA SER A 165 -3.57 3.40 -1.53
C SER A 165 -4.74 3.94 -0.71
N LYS A 166 -5.89 3.27 -0.79
CA LYS A 166 -7.05 3.57 0.07
C LYS A 166 -6.79 3.24 1.53
N TYR A 167 -6.04 2.18 1.77
CA TYR A 167 -5.76 1.66 3.11
C TYR A 167 -4.26 1.42 3.25
N GLU A 168 -3.61 2.20 4.11
CA GLU A 168 -2.21 2.03 4.48
C GLU A 168 -2.04 2.09 6.00
N GLY A 169 -1.40 1.08 6.56
CA GLY A 169 -0.94 1.13 7.94
C GLY A 169 0.23 2.12 8.06
N SER A 170 1.29 1.84 7.32
CA SER A 170 2.48 2.68 7.15
C SER A 170 3.16 2.32 5.83
N SER A 171 3.25 3.27 4.92
CA SER A 171 3.87 3.06 3.63
C SER A 171 5.39 3.11 3.73
N ARG A 172 6.05 1.94 3.66
CA ARG A 172 7.52 1.85 3.71
C ARG A 172 8.17 2.57 2.52
N ILE A 173 7.60 2.42 1.33
CA ILE A 173 8.14 3.08 0.12
C ILE A 173 8.09 4.60 0.25
N LEU A 174 7.07 5.15 0.91
CA LEU A 174 7.01 6.59 1.17
C LEU A 174 8.15 7.04 2.07
N LEU A 175 8.44 6.28 3.13
CA LEU A 175 9.56 6.58 4.02
C LEU A 175 10.92 6.44 3.31
N GLU A 176 11.07 5.41 2.48
CA GLU A 176 12.29 5.17 1.68
C GLU A 176 12.50 6.26 0.64
N SER A 177 11.43 6.86 0.09
CA SER A 177 11.52 7.94 -0.91
C SER A 177 11.79 9.33 -0.33
N LEU A 178 11.66 9.51 0.98
CA LEU A 178 11.99 10.78 1.66
C LEU A 178 13.49 10.93 1.96
N TYR A 179 14.28 9.91 1.67
CA TYR A 179 15.69 9.83 1.95
C TYR A 179 16.54 9.86 0.68
#